data_e731684b292953d2a3cf60f0f1dda90b
#
_entry.id   e731684b292953d2a3cf60f0f1dda90b
#
_cell.length_a   1.000
_cell.length_b   1.000
_cell.length_c   1.000
_cell.angle_alpha   90.00
_cell.angle_beta   90.00
_cell.angle_gamma   90.00
#
_symmetry.space_group_name_H-M   'P 1'
#
loop_
_entity.id
_entity.type
_entity.pdbx_description
1 polymer ?
#
loop_
_entity_poly.entity_id
_entity_poly.type
_entity_poly.pdbx_seq_one_letter_code
_entity_poly.pdbx_strand_id
1 'polypeptide(L)'
;MTDFHVIFGTGPVARATMQALRRRELPVRMVNRSGRFPGGDAPAGVEVLAGDARDAVFARRAAAGASVVYQCLNPEYHEWAELFPALQNGVLAAAESTDALLVSMESVYGYGRPDGSPLTEQSPLAAQTRKGRLRNDMAAQLRRAHDEGRVRVVTGRASDYYGPGGGMASPMGDLVFPAVLAGGTARLYGSLDRVHSYT
;
A
#
# COMPACT_ATOMS: atom_id res chain seq x y z
N MET A 1 11.82 8.14 -23.19
CA MET A 1 10.99 8.65 -22.09
C MET A 1 11.62 8.16 -20.81
N THR A 2 11.94 9.04 -19.87
CA THR A 2 12.46 8.64 -18.56
C THR A 2 11.36 7.87 -17.82
N ASP A 3 11.68 6.68 -17.33
CA ASP A 3 10.76 5.81 -16.61
C ASP A 3 10.53 6.39 -15.19
N PHE A 4 9.58 7.32 -15.08
CA PHE A 4 9.33 8.09 -13.88
C PHE A 4 8.23 7.47 -13.03
N HIS A 5 8.49 7.27 -11.76
CA HIS A 5 7.63 6.56 -10.82
C HIS A 5 7.06 7.49 -9.75
N VAL A 6 5.75 7.38 -9.48
CA VAL A 6 5.07 8.13 -8.42
C VAL A 6 4.48 7.19 -7.39
N ILE A 7 4.82 7.41 -6.12
CA ILE A 7 4.34 6.61 -4.98
C ILE A 7 3.45 7.47 -4.10
N PHE A 8 2.18 7.17 -4.05
CA PHE A 8 1.26 7.76 -3.08
C PHE A 8 1.41 7.04 -1.74
N GLY A 9 1.96 7.77 -0.77
CA GLY A 9 2.31 7.30 0.57
C GLY A 9 3.80 7.39 0.88
N THR A 10 4.13 7.40 2.17
CA THR A 10 5.52 7.38 2.70
C THR A 10 5.67 6.41 3.87
N GLY A 11 4.72 5.51 4.04
CA GLY A 11 4.77 4.43 5.03
C GLY A 11 5.83 3.36 4.70
N PRO A 12 5.93 2.30 5.51
CA PRO A 12 6.96 1.26 5.34
C PRO A 12 6.99 0.65 3.94
N VAL A 13 5.85 0.25 3.39
CA VAL A 13 5.75 -0.33 2.05
C VAL A 13 6.18 0.66 0.97
N ALA A 14 5.71 1.91 1.06
CA ALA A 14 6.10 2.97 0.12
C ALA A 14 7.61 3.22 0.13
N ARG A 15 8.24 3.20 1.31
CA ARG A 15 9.70 3.35 1.45
C ARG A 15 10.46 2.15 0.90
N ALA A 16 9.97 0.93 1.13
CA ALA A 16 10.56 -0.28 0.54
C ALA A 16 10.47 -0.25 -1.00
N THR A 17 9.32 0.15 -1.55
CA THR A 17 9.12 0.34 -3.00
C THR A 17 10.10 1.40 -3.54
N MET A 18 10.17 2.55 -2.90
CA MET A 18 11.11 3.62 -3.26
C MET A 18 12.55 3.12 -3.27
N GLN A 19 12.98 2.39 -2.23
CA GLN A 19 14.33 1.82 -2.17
C GLN A 19 14.60 0.83 -3.31
N ALA A 20 13.61 -0.01 -3.66
CA ALA A 20 13.75 -0.96 -4.76
C ALA A 20 13.90 -0.25 -6.12
N LEU A 21 13.16 0.83 -6.34
CA LEU A 21 13.26 1.67 -7.53
C LEU A 21 14.60 2.41 -7.59
N ARG A 22 15.04 2.98 -6.48
CA ARG A 22 16.32 3.70 -6.39
C ARG A 22 17.53 2.79 -6.63
N ARG A 23 17.50 1.52 -6.21
CA ARG A 23 18.54 0.54 -6.56
C ARG A 23 18.62 0.26 -8.07
N ARG A 24 17.57 0.60 -8.82
CA ARG A 24 17.51 0.54 -10.28
C ARG A 24 17.75 1.91 -10.94
N GLU A 25 18.15 2.89 -10.14
CA GLU A 25 18.42 4.27 -10.59
C GLU A 25 17.21 4.99 -11.20
N LEU A 26 16.00 4.50 -10.92
CA LEU A 26 14.75 5.08 -11.41
C LEU A 26 14.39 6.33 -10.61
N PRO A 27 13.96 7.43 -11.27
CA PRO A 27 13.49 8.63 -10.60
C PRO A 27 12.17 8.39 -9.90
N VAL A 28 12.06 8.86 -8.65
CA VAL A 28 10.91 8.61 -7.78
C VAL A 28 10.39 9.90 -7.18
N ARG A 29 9.09 10.11 -7.29
CA ARG A 29 8.34 11.07 -6.48
C ARG A 29 7.49 10.32 -5.46
N MET A 30 7.53 10.75 -4.20
CA MET A 30 6.63 10.30 -3.16
C MET A 30 5.64 11.41 -2.82
N VAL A 31 4.43 11.02 -2.44
CA VAL A 31 3.35 11.96 -2.11
C VAL A 31 2.83 11.68 -0.72
N ASN A 32 2.81 12.69 0.14
CA ASN A 32 2.12 12.64 1.43
C ASN A 32 1.57 14.02 1.81
N ARG A 33 0.76 14.09 2.86
CA ARG A 33 0.11 15.34 3.27
C ARG A 33 1.09 16.42 3.74
N SER A 34 2.23 16.04 4.30
CA SER A 34 3.17 16.98 4.91
C SER A 34 4.31 17.45 3.99
N GLY A 35 4.58 16.75 2.90
CA GLY A 35 5.76 16.98 2.07
C GLY A 35 7.09 16.61 2.75
N ARG A 36 7.03 15.91 3.88
CA ARG A 36 8.22 15.52 4.65
C ARG A 36 8.49 14.04 4.53
N PHE A 37 9.76 13.68 4.36
CA PHE A 37 10.16 12.29 4.40
C PHE A 37 10.23 11.80 5.85
N PRO A 38 9.65 10.63 6.20
CA PRO A 38 9.70 10.10 7.55
C PRO A 38 11.12 9.80 8.00
N GLY A 39 11.52 10.38 9.14
CA GLY A 39 12.85 10.14 9.72
C GLY A 39 13.94 11.13 9.28
N GLY A 40 13.62 12.18 8.54
CA GLY A 40 14.58 13.22 8.16
C GLY A 40 14.51 13.61 6.69
N ASP A 41 15.66 13.78 6.04
CA ASP A 41 15.74 14.17 4.65
C ASP A 41 15.43 13.00 3.70
N ALA A 42 14.81 13.31 2.58
CA ALA A 42 14.60 12.33 1.52
C ALA A 42 15.95 11.90 0.91
N PRO A 43 16.10 10.63 0.53
CA PRO A 43 17.30 10.18 -0.17
C PRO A 43 17.54 10.97 -1.47
N ALA A 44 18.80 11.10 -1.87
CA ALA A 44 19.16 11.80 -3.11
C ALA A 44 18.37 11.25 -4.32
N GLY A 45 17.79 12.13 -5.13
CA GLY A 45 16.98 11.76 -6.29
C GLY A 45 15.56 11.29 -5.96
N VAL A 46 15.09 11.49 -4.72
CA VAL A 46 13.69 11.29 -4.31
C VAL A 46 13.06 12.65 -4.02
N GLU A 47 12.02 12.99 -4.75
CA GLU A 47 11.19 14.15 -4.47
C GLU A 47 10.07 13.77 -3.51
N VAL A 48 9.76 14.61 -2.52
CA VAL A 48 8.56 14.42 -1.66
C VAL A 48 7.62 15.61 -1.84
N LEU A 49 6.46 15.35 -2.38
CA LEU A 49 5.45 16.37 -2.68
C LEU A 49 4.37 16.40 -1.62
N ALA A 50 4.08 17.60 -1.09
CA ALA A 50 3.00 17.82 -0.14
C ALA A 50 1.65 17.90 -0.83
N GLY A 51 0.66 17.14 -0.34
CA GLY A 51 -0.73 17.26 -0.77
C GLY A 51 -1.60 16.08 -0.38
N ASP A 52 -2.89 16.26 -0.60
CA ASP A 52 -3.90 15.26 -0.26
C ASP A 52 -4.27 14.45 -1.52
N ALA A 53 -4.04 13.14 -1.47
CA ALA A 53 -4.39 12.24 -2.56
C ALA A 53 -5.91 12.15 -2.82
N ARG A 54 -6.75 12.61 -1.91
CA ARG A 54 -8.22 12.69 -2.12
C ARG A 54 -8.61 13.81 -3.09
N ASP A 55 -7.77 14.82 -3.21
CA ASP A 55 -7.92 15.87 -4.24
C ASP A 55 -7.45 15.33 -5.60
N ALA A 56 -8.40 15.00 -6.47
CA ALA A 56 -8.11 14.45 -7.78
C ALA A 56 -7.32 15.41 -8.68
N VAL A 57 -7.49 16.72 -8.53
CA VAL A 57 -6.73 17.73 -9.29
C VAL A 57 -5.27 17.71 -8.88
N PHE A 58 -5.02 17.71 -7.57
CA PHE A 58 -3.68 17.56 -7.04
C PHE A 58 -3.08 16.21 -7.45
N ALA A 59 -3.81 15.11 -7.30
CA ALA A 59 -3.31 13.77 -7.58
C ALA A 59 -2.88 13.61 -9.06
N ARG A 60 -3.67 14.13 -10.03
CA ARG A 60 -3.31 14.17 -11.45
C ARG A 60 -2.04 14.97 -11.69
N ARG A 61 -1.93 16.15 -11.08
CA ARG A 61 -0.72 16.99 -11.18
C ARG A 61 0.51 16.29 -10.60
N ALA A 62 0.35 15.62 -9.46
CA ALA A 62 1.43 14.88 -8.80
C ALA A 62 1.96 13.72 -9.65
N ALA A 63 1.08 13.08 -10.43
CA ALA A 63 1.41 11.95 -11.30
C ALA A 63 1.81 12.36 -12.72
N ALA A 64 1.78 13.65 -13.07
CA ALA A 64 2.07 14.10 -14.43
C ALA A 64 3.43 13.57 -14.92
N GLY A 65 3.43 12.89 -16.07
CA GLY A 65 4.62 12.27 -16.67
C GLY A 65 5.03 10.92 -16.07
N ALA A 66 4.27 10.38 -15.12
CA ALA A 66 4.57 9.07 -14.56
C ALA A 66 4.31 7.94 -15.57
N SER A 67 5.20 6.95 -15.61
CA SER A 67 5.00 5.67 -16.28
C SER A 67 4.33 4.64 -15.36
N VAL A 68 4.56 4.77 -14.03
CA VAL A 68 3.98 3.91 -13.01
C VAL A 68 3.53 4.72 -11.81
N VAL A 69 2.31 4.46 -11.34
CA VAL A 69 1.74 5.03 -10.11
C VAL A 69 1.56 3.91 -9.10
N TYR A 70 2.07 4.09 -7.89
CA TYR A 70 1.93 3.13 -6.79
C TYR A 70 0.96 3.65 -5.74
N GLN A 71 -0.04 2.87 -5.40
CA GLN A 71 -0.91 3.12 -4.26
C GLN A 71 -0.39 2.37 -3.04
N CYS A 72 0.32 3.09 -2.17
CA CYS A 72 0.84 2.59 -0.89
C CYS A 72 0.22 3.32 0.32
N LEU A 73 -0.91 3.98 0.10
CA LEU A 73 -1.64 4.68 1.15
C LEU A 73 -2.33 3.67 2.08
N ASN A 74 -2.23 3.92 3.37
CA ASN A 74 -2.93 3.15 4.38
C ASN A 74 -3.33 4.09 5.53
N PRO A 75 -4.59 4.53 5.58
CA PRO A 75 -5.07 5.34 6.70
C PRO A 75 -5.10 4.51 7.99
N GLU A 76 -5.33 5.19 9.11
CA GLU A 76 -5.50 4.51 10.40
C GLU A 76 -6.61 3.47 10.33
N TYR A 77 -6.41 2.34 11.01
CA TYR A 77 -7.26 1.16 10.86
C TYR A 77 -8.74 1.44 11.11
N HIS A 78 -9.06 2.37 12.01
CA HIS A 78 -10.44 2.77 12.32
C HIS A 78 -11.07 3.69 11.27
N GLU A 79 -10.25 4.40 10.46
CA GLU A 79 -10.69 5.34 9.43
C GLU A 79 -10.87 4.70 8.04
N TRP A 80 -10.61 3.41 7.90
CA TRP A 80 -10.61 2.75 6.58
C TRP A 80 -11.89 2.97 5.78
N ALA A 81 -13.05 2.84 6.41
CA ALA A 81 -14.33 2.98 5.70
C ALA A 81 -14.57 4.38 5.14
N GLU A 82 -14.04 5.38 5.83
CA GLU A 82 -14.20 6.79 5.48
C GLU A 82 -13.16 7.25 4.46
N LEU A 83 -11.90 6.92 4.70
CA LEU A 83 -10.80 7.52 3.95
C LEU A 83 -10.35 6.70 2.74
N PHE A 84 -10.35 5.36 2.82
CA PHE A 84 -9.78 4.54 1.76
C PHE A 84 -10.43 4.73 0.39
N PRO A 85 -11.77 4.75 0.26
CA PRO A 85 -12.40 4.94 -1.06
C PRO A 85 -12.01 6.26 -1.72
N ALA A 86 -11.97 7.34 -0.94
CA ALA A 86 -11.60 8.66 -1.45
C ALA A 86 -10.13 8.73 -1.87
N LEU A 87 -9.23 8.13 -1.08
CA LEU A 87 -7.81 8.02 -1.40
C LEU A 87 -7.59 7.21 -2.69
N GLN A 88 -8.26 6.06 -2.82
CA GLN A 88 -8.18 5.25 -4.04
C GLN A 88 -8.70 5.99 -5.27
N ASN A 89 -9.82 6.71 -5.14
CA ASN A 89 -10.39 7.49 -6.24
C ASN A 89 -9.40 8.52 -6.79
N GLY A 90 -8.69 9.23 -5.90
CA GLY A 90 -7.70 10.21 -6.32
C GLY A 90 -6.49 9.57 -7.00
N VAL A 91 -5.98 8.44 -6.46
CA VAL A 91 -4.86 7.72 -7.08
C VAL A 91 -5.27 7.10 -8.43
N LEU A 92 -6.47 6.55 -8.53
CA LEU A 92 -7.01 6.03 -9.78
C LEU A 92 -7.10 7.13 -10.83
N ALA A 93 -7.68 8.29 -10.47
CA ALA A 93 -7.77 9.45 -11.38
C ALA A 93 -6.38 9.96 -11.81
N ALA A 94 -5.38 9.87 -10.95
CA ALA A 94 -4.00 10.22 -11.29
C ALA A 94 -3.44 9.25 -12.34
N ALA A 95 -3.59 7.95 -12.17
CA ALA A 95 -3.11 6.95 -13.11
C ALA A 95 -3.84 7.04 -14.46
N GLU A 96 -5.17 7.20 -14.46
CA GLU A 96 -5.97 7.37 -15.68
C GLU A 96 -5.54 8.60 -16.50
N SER A 97 -5.08 9.68 -15.84
CA SER A 97 -4.68 10.92 -16.53
C SER A 97 -3.33 10.87 -17.23
N THR A 98 -2.53 9.83 -16.99
CA THR A 98 -1.14 9.73 -17.46
C THR A 98 -0.86 8.49 -18.31
N ASP A 99 -1.85 7.63 -18.55
CA ASP A 99 -1.67 6.27 -19.12
C ASP A 99 -0.66 5.42 -18.36
N ALA A 100 -0.45 5.73 -17.07
CA ALA A 100 0.48 5.00 -16.23
C ALA A 100 -0.07 3.62 -15.85
N LEU A 101 0.84 2.67 -15.61
CA LEU A 101 0.49 1.45 -14.90
C LEU A 101 0.16 1.78 -13.44
N LEU A 102 -1.01 1.40 -12.95
CA LEU A 102 -1.35 1.49 -11.53
C LEU A 102 -0.97 0.20 -10.80
N VAL A 103 -0.07 0.31 -9.83
CA VAL A 103 0.28 -0.78 -8.91
C VAL A 103 -0.39 -0.51 -7.57
N SER A 104 -1.39 -1.32 -7.21
CA SER A 104 -2.13 -1.19 -5.95
C SER A 104 -1.65 -2.20 -4.92
N MET A 105 -1.27 -1.71 -3.74
CA MET A 105 -0.99 -2.57 -2.58
C MET A 105 -2.27 -2.87 -1.82
N GLU A 106 -2.56 -4.15 -1.67
CA GLU A 106 -3.73 -4.64 -0.98
C GLU A 106 -3.36 -5.64 0.12
N SER A 107 -4.33 -5.94 0.97
CA SER A 107 -4.24 -6.98 1.99
C SER A 107 -4.99 -8.24 1.57
N VAL A 108 -4.73 -9.32 2.27
CA VAL A 108 -5.49 -10.58 2.12
C VAL A 108 -6.87 -10.55 2.80
N TYR A 109 -7.30 -9.42 3.35
CA TYR A 109 -8.60 -9.28 4.04
C TYR A 109 -9.81 -9.54 3.14
N GLY A 110 -9.63 -9.41 1.82
CA GLY A 110 -10.68 -9.69 0.84
C GLY A 110 -11.04 -11.16 0.71
N TYR A 111 -10.13 -12.05 1.06
CA TYR A 111 -10.40 -13.48 1.05
C TYR A 111 -11.33 -13.88 2.20
N GLY A 112 -12.03 -14.98 2.02
CA GLY A 112 -12.89 -15.54 3.06
C GLY A 112 -12.11 -16.17 4.21
N ARG A 113 -12.85 -16.87 5.08
CA ARG A 113 -12.23 -17.66 6.14
C ARG A 113 -11.41 -18.79 5.49
N PRO A 114 -10.11 -18.94 5.83
CA PRO A 114 -9.28 -20.00 5.28
C PRO A 114 -9.80 -21.37 5.73
N ASP A 115 -9.77 -22.33 4.81
CA ASP A 115 -10.11 -23.74 5.03
C ASP A 115 -8.89 -24.62 5.29
N GLY A 116 -7.71 -24.01 5.40
CA GLY A 116 -6.42 -24.69 5.56
C GLY A 116 -5.62 -24.75 4.26
N SER A 117 -6.21 -24.44 3.12
CA SER A 117 -5.51 -24.35 1.84
C SER A 117 -4.73 -23.02 1.72
N PRO A 118 -3.61 -23.00 1.01
CA PRO A 118 -2.91 -21.77 0.69
C PRO A 118 -3.79 -20.80 -0.12
N LEU A 119 -3.73 -19.52 0.20
CA LEU A 119 -4.37 -18.47 -0.61
C LEU A 119 -3.59 -18.28 -1.92
N THR A 120 -4.31 -18.20 -3.03
CA THR A 120 -3.78 -17.92 -4.37
C THR A 120 -4.58 -16.81 -5.03
N GLU A 121 -4.18 -16.38 -6.22
CA GLU A 121 -4.90 -15.39 -7.01
C GLU A 121 -6.30 -15.88 -7.43
N GLN A 122 -6.50 -17.20 -7.51
CA GLN A 122 -7.78 -17.84 -7.83
C GLN A 122 -8.69 -18.02 -6.61
N SER A 123 -8.16 -17.83 -5.39
CA SER A 123 -8.96 -17.95 -4.18
C SER A 123 -10.11 -16.94 -4.18
N PRO A 124 -11.34 -17.34 -3.79
CA PRO A 124 -12.51 -16.47 -3.87
C PRO A 124 -12.41 -15.28 -2.90
N LEU A 125 -12.79 -14.10 -3.37
CA LEU A 125 -12.93 -12.90 -2.54
C LEU A 125 -14.26 -12.97 -1.77
N ALA A 126 -14.27 -13.74 -0.71
CA ALA A 126 -15.47 -14.09 0.09
C ALA A 126 -15.42 -13.49 1.51
N ALA A 127 -14.96 -12.27 1.66
CA ALA A 127 -14.79 -11.60 2.94
C ALA A 127 -16.09 -11.49 3.74
N GLN A 128 -16.06 -11.89 5.02
CA GLN A 128 -17.19 -11.82 5.95
C GLN A 128 -17.13 -10.59 6.86
N THR A 129 -15.99 -9.93 6.96
CA THR A 129 -15.82 -8.74 7.80
C THR A 129 -16.14 -7.45 7.04
N ARG A 130 -16.51 -6.38 7.76
CA ARG A 130 -16.74 -5.06 7.14
C ARG A 130 -15.52 -4.56 6.39
N LYS A 131 -14.33 -4.71 6.96
CA LYS A 131 -13.07 -4.27 6.32
C LYS A 131 -12.71 -5.12 5.10
N GLY A 132 -12.91 -6.43 5.18
CA GLY A 132 -12.70 -7.31 4.03
C GLY A 132 -13.65 -6.99 2.87
N ARG A 133 -14.94 -6.72 3.15
CA ARG A 133 -15.88 -6.28 2.11
C ARG A 133 -15.47 -4.94 1.50
N LEU A 134 -15.07 -3.96 2.31
CA LEU A 134 -14.52 -2.70 1.81
C LEU A 134 -13.34 -2.93 0.84
N ARG A 135 -12.39 -3.80 1.20
CA ARG A 135 -11.25 -4.12 0.33
C ARG A 135 -11.69 -4.81 -0.96
N ASN A 136 -12.72 -5.67 -0.91
CA ASN A 136 -13.30 -6.28 -2.10
C ASN A 136 -13.97 -5.25 -3.03
N ASP A 137 -14.71 -4.29 -2.46
CA ASP A 137 -15.35 -3.22 -3.23
C ASP A 137 -14.29 -2.35 -3.93
N MET A 138 -13.21 -2.04 -3.23
CA MET A 138 -12.06 -1.30 -3.77
C MET A 138 -11.36 -2.09 -4.89
N ALA A 139 -11.09 -3.37 -4.68
CA ALA A 139 -10.49 -4.24 -5.69
C ALA A 139 -11.39 -4.38 -6.93
N ALA A 140 -12.72 -4.50 -6.74
CA ALA A 140 -13.68 -4.54 -7.82
C ALA A 140 -13.71 -3.22 -8.62
N GLN A 141 -13.54 -2.08 -7.98
CA GLN A 141 -13.43 -0.79 -8.66
C GLN A 141 -12.19 -0.75 -9.59
N LEU A 142 -11.02 -1.16 -9.08
CA LEU A 142 -9.79 -1.19 -9.88
C LEU A 142 -9.90 -2.20 -11.03
N ARG A 143 -10.50 -3.35 -10.79
CA ARG A 143 -10.77 -4.35 -11.82
C ARG A 143 -11.65 -3.77 -12.93
N ARG A 144 -12.77 -3.12 -12.59
CA ARG A 144 -13.62 -2.47 -13.60
C ARG A 144 -12.86 -1.43 -14.40
N ALA A 145 -12.05 -0.58 -13.76
CA ALA A 145 -11.25 0.41 -14.46
C ALA A 145 -10.27 -0.22 -15.47
N HIS A 146 -9.70 -1.38 -15.10
CA HIS A 146 -8.82 -2.15 -15.98
C HIS A 146 -9.58 -2.77 -17.15
N ASP A 147 -10.70 -3.45 -16.87
CA ASP A 147 -11.51 -4.17 -17.88
C ASP A 147 -12.16 -3.20 -18.89
N GLU A 148 -12.47 -1.97 -18.45
CA GLU A 148 -12.95 -0.87 -19.29
C GLU A 148 -11.82 -0.18 -20.09
N GLY A 149 -10.58 -0.59 -19.92
CA GLY A 149 -9.42 -0.01 -20.63
C GLY A 149 -9.02 1.40 -20.17
N ARG A 150 -9.56 1.89 -19.04
CA ARG A 150 -9.26 3.24 -18.52
C ARG A 150 -7.87 3.34 -17.91
N VAL A 151 -7.38 2.26 -17.33
CA VAL A 151 -6.06 2.16 -16.71
C VAL A 151 -5.60 0.71 -16.65
N ARG A 152 -4.31 0.48 -16.84
CA ARG A 152 -3.72 -0.84 -16.58
C ARG A 152 -3.47 -0.99 -15.08
N VAL A 153 -3.94 -2.07 -14.46
CA VAL A 153 -3.81 -2.29 -13.02
C VAL A 153 -3.09 -3.60 -12.72
N VAL A 154 -2.16 -3.55 -11.79
CA VAL A 154 -1.56 -4.71 -11.12
C VAL A 154 -1.81 -4.58 -9.62
N THR A 155 -2.29 -5.64 -8.98
CA THR A 155 -2.55 -5.66 -7.54
C THR A 155 -1.61 -6.63 -6.84
N GLY A 156 -0.82 -6.12 -5.90
CA GLY A 156 -0.04 -6.93 -4.97
C GLY A 156 -0.81 -7.14 -3.67
N ARG A 157 -1.19 -8.38 -3.35
CA ARG A 157 -1.82 -8.72 -2.06
C ARG A 157 -0.79 -9.27 -1.10
N ALA A 158 -0.69 -8.61 0.04
CA ALA A 158 0.23 -8.99 1.08
C ALA A 158 -0.55 -9.48 2.32
N SER A 159 0.03 -10.44 3.02
CA SER A 159 -0.37 -10.83 4.37
C SER A 159 0.12 -9.78 5.38
N ASP A 160 0.55 -10.17 6.57
CA ASP A 160 1.17 -9.24 7.50
C ASP A 160 2.58 -8.88 7.05
N TYR A 161 2.96 -7.63 7.29
CA TYR A 161 4.27 -7.13 6.91
C TYR A 161 5.31 -7.39 7.99
N TYR A 162 6.52 -7.71 7.55
CA TYR A 162 7.69 -7.83 8.40
C TYR A 162 8.91 -7.21 7.71
N GLY A 163 9.72 -6.48 8.47
CA GLY A 163 10.97 -5.94 7.94
C GLY A 163 11.34 -4.56 8.50
N PRO A 164 12.45 -3.99 8.01
CA PRO A 164 12.95 -2.70 8.47
C PRO A 164 11.91 -1.58 8.31
N GLY A 165 11.68 -0.83 9.39
CA GLY A 165 10.72 0.28 9.40
C GLY A 165 9.27 -0.13 9.51
N GLY A 166 8.96 -1.42 9.78
CA GLY A 166 7.59 -1.90 10.01
C GLY A 166 6.94 -1.29 11.24
N GLY A 167 7.72 -1.11 12.32
CA GLY A 167 7.25 -0.46 13.54
C GLY A 167 5.94 -1.05 14.06
N MET A 168 5.03 -0.19 14.48
CA MET A 168 3.68 -0.57 14.92
C MET A 168 2.78 -1.09 13.79
N ALA A 169 3.15 -0.90 12.51
CA ALA A 169 2.40 -1.44 11.39
C ALA A 169 2.67 -2.93 11.13
N SER A 170 3.62 -3.52 11.86
CA SER A 170 3.96 -4.94 11.79
C SER A 170 3.61 -5.64 13.12
N PRO A 171 2.85 -6.75 13.12
CA PRO A 171 2.63 -7.54 14.33
C PRO A 171 3.93 -8.03 14.97
N MET A 172 4.97 -8.29 14.15
CA MET A 172 6.31 -8.69 14.61
C MET A 172 7.26 -7.49 14.78
N GLY A 173 6.77 -6.25 14.77
CA GLY A 173 7.55 -5.04 14.91
C GLY A 173 7.76 -4.62 16.37
N ASP A 174 7.37 -3.40 16.70
CA ASP A 174 7.61 -2.75 17.99
C ASP A 174 6.94 -3.45 19.17
N LEU A 175 5.94 -4.29 18.95
CA LEU A 175 5.29 -5.08 20.00
C LEU A 175 6.13 -6.28 20.45
N VAL A 176 7.04 -6.74 19.63
CA VAL A 176 7.82 -7.98 19.87
C VAL A 176 9.29 -7.69 20.16
N PHE A 177 10.00 -7.14 19.17
CA PHE A 177 11.45 -7.05 19.22
C PHE A 177 11.99 -6.25 20.41
N PRO A 178 11.48 -5.07 20.78
CA PRO A 178 12.01 -4.34 21.93
C PRO A 178 11.89 -5.13 23.24
N ALA A 179 10.76 -5.80 23.45
CA ALA A 179 10.53 -6.61 24.64
C ALA A 179 11.50 -7.80 24.71
N VAL A 180 11.66 -8.53 23.60
CA VAL A 180 12.54 -9.71 23.54
C VAL A 180 14.00 -9.32 23.67
N LEU A 181 14.45 -8.27 23.02
CA LEU A 181 15.81 -7.75 23.11
C LEU A 181 16.18 -7.26 24.52
N ALA A 182 15.18 -6.78 25.27
CA ALA A 182 15.35 -6.40 26.68
C ALA A 182 15.26 -7.61 27.64
N GLY A 183 15.21 -8.86 27.16
CA GLY A 183 15.04 -10.06 27.97
C GLY A 183 13.64 -10.23 28.59
N GLY A 184 12.66 -9.47 28.09
CA GLY A 184 11.28 -9.52 28.54
C GLY A 184 10.40 -10.47 27.72
N THR A 185 9.09 -10.39 27.96
CA THR A 185 8.08 -11.23 27.29
C THR A 185 7.34 -10.42 26.22
N ALA A 186 7.36 -10.90 24.98
CA ALA A 186 6.50 -10.35 23.92
C ALA A 186 5.03 -10.78 24.12
N ARG A 187 4.11 -9.87 23.82
CA ARG A 187 2.66 -10.15 23.85
C ARG A 187 2.11 -10.03 22.45
N LEU A 188 1.51 -11.12 21.97
CA LEU A 188 0.91 -11.20 20.65
C LEU A 188 -0.59 -11.50 20.76
N TYR A 189 -1.34 -11.09 19.74
CA TYR A 189 -2.74 -11.44 19.60
C TYR A 189 -2.87 -12.72 18.76
N GLY A 190 -3.71 -13.65 19.21
CA GLY A 190 -4.00 -14.87 18.46
C GLY A 190 -3.54 -16.14 19.16
N SER A 191 -3.38 -17.20 18.38
CA SER A 191 -2.91 -18.52 18.85
C SER A 191 -1.52 -18.79 18.30
N LEU A 192 -0.63 -19.31 19.14
CA LEU A 192 0.72 -19.73 18.76
C LEU A 192 0.72 -20.94 17.80
N ASP A 193 -0.37 -21.73 17.81
CA ASP A 193 -0.50 -22.94 16.99
C ASP A 193 -1.05 -22.67 15.59
N ARG A 194 -1.37 -21.42 15.26
CA ARG A 194 -1.87 -21.07 13.95
C ARG A 194 -0.74 -20.63 13.02
N VAL A 195 -0.69 -21.29 11.86
CA VAL A 195 0.21 -20.88 10.79
C VAL A 195 -0.15 -19.47 10.34
N HIS A 196 0.85 -18.64 10.20
CA HIS A 196 0.73 -17.25 9.76
C HIS A 196 1.81 -16.94 8.72
N SER A 197 1.46 -16.18 7.69
CA SER A 197 2.42 -15.76 6.67
C SER A 197 2.78 -14.29 6.82
N TYR A 198 4.01 -13.94 6.48
CA TYR A 198 4.52 -12.58 6.45
C TYR A 198 5.06 -12.24 5.06
N THR A 199 4.96 -10.99 4.70
CA THR A 199 5.45 -10.43 3.44
C THR A 199 6.61 -9.46 3.69
#